data_35c3efbd8bd6b13c82c71b9ff6eeb367
#
_entry.id   35c3efbd8bd6b13c82c71b9ff6eeb367
#
_cell.length_a   1.000
_cell.length_b   1.000
_cell.length_c   1.000
_cell.angle_alpha   90.00
_cell.angle_beta   90.00
_cell.angle_gamma   90.00
#
_symmetry.space_group_name_H-M   'P 1'
#
loop_
_entity.id
_entity.type
_entity.pdbx_description
1 polymer ?
#
loop_
_entity_poly.entity_id
_entity_poly.type
_entity_poly.pdbx_seq_one_letter_code
_entity_poly.pdbx_strand_id
1 'polypeptide(L)'
;MRFKLDENFGSRTATLFRLRGHDVATVREQELAGCCDEELFEVCAREDRCLVTLDLDFADVVHFPPAQSSGIAVIRLPRNPSLDLLGRLVAKMLGAMDAEPIRGRLWVVEVTRIRIHSDTSEGA
;
A
#
# COMPACT_ATOMS: atom_id res chain seq x y z
N MET A 1 11.63 4.27 3.85
CA MET A 1 10.61 3.26 4.18
C MET A 1 10.64 2.14 3.16
N ARG A 2 10.13 0.97 3.50
CA ARG A 2 10.16 -0.20 2.62
C ARG A 2 8.75 -0.50 2.14
N PHE A 3 8.59 -0.70 0.84
CA PHE A 3 7.29 -0.95 0.21
C PHE A 3 7.30 -2.20 -0.64
N LYS A 4 6.12 -2.82 -0.78
CA LYS A 4 5.85 -3.87 -1.74
C LYS A 4 4.72 -3.39 -2.64
N LEU A 5 4.97 -3.33 -3.93
CA LEU A 5 3.95 -2.96 -4.90
C LEU A 5 3.31 -4.21 -5.48
N ASP A 6 1.99 -4.27 -5.43
CA ASP A 6 1.22 -5.38 -5.96
C ASP A 6 1.38 -5.46 -7.49
N GLU A 7 0.97 -6.60 -8.05
CA GLU A 7 1.23 -6.90 -9.45
C GLU A 7 0.58 -5.94 -10.45
N ASN A 8 -0.41 -5.18 -10.00
CA ASN A 8 -1.09 -4.19 -10.85
C ASN A 8 -0.27 -2.93 -11.11
N PHE A 9 0.84 -2.76 -10.40
CA PHE A 9 1.70 -1.59 -10.58
C PHE A 9 2.88 -1.94 -11.47
N GLY A 10 3.17 -1.04 -12.40
CA GLY A 10 4.30 -1.21 -13.30
C GLY A 10 5.57 -0.55 -12.79
N SER A 11 6.63 -0.66 -13.59
CA SER A 11 7.93 -0.07 -13.26
C SER A 11 7.88 1.44 -13.08
N ARG A 12 6.95 2.09 -13.78
CA ARG A 12 6.81 3.55 -13.70
C ARG A 12 6.40 3.97 -12.30
N THR A 13 5.46 3.24 -11.68
CA THR A 13 5.05 3.53 -10.31
C THR A 13 6.19 3.23 -9.33
N ALA A 14 6.89 2.12 -9.52
CA ALA A 14 8.03 1.79 -8.67
C ALA A 14 9.08 2.91 -8.69
N THR A 15 9.30 3.51 -9.85
CA THR A 15 10.25 4.62 -9.99
C THR A 15 9.85 5.81 -9.14
N LEU A 16 8.55 6.12 -9.05
CA LEU A 16 8.08 7.23 -8.23
C LEU A 16 8.46 7.05 -6.77
N PHE A 17 8.34 5.84 -6.25
CA PHE A 17 8.74 5.53 -4.88
C PHE A 17 10.25 5.64 -4.71
N ARG A 18 11.00 5.10 -5.66
CA ARG A 18 12.47 5.08 -5.58
C ARG A 18 13.07 6.48 -5.66
N LEU A 19 12.45 7.35 -6.46
CA LEU A 19 12.92 8.73 -6.57
C LEU A 19 12.79 9.50 -5.25
N ARG A 20 11.93 9.05 -4.36
CA ARG A 20 11.78 9.64 -3.03
C ARG A 20 12.61 8.92 -1.98
N GLY A 21 13.51 8.02 -2.40
CA GLY A 21 14.45 7.38 -1.50
C GLY A 21 13.90 6.12 -0.79
N HIS A 22 12.79 5.59 -1.26
CA HIS A 22 12.21 4.40 -0.62
C HIS A 22 12.73 3.11 -1.23
N ASP A 23 12.82 2.07 -0.42
CA ASP A 23 13.17 0.72 -0.84
C ASP A 23 11.90 0.04 -1.33
N VAL A 24 11.87 -0.34 -2.60
CA VAL A 24 10.70 -0.90 -3.23
C VAL A 24 11.01 -2.26 -3.82
N ALA A 25 10.18 -3.25 -3.47
CA ALA A 25 10.15 -4.52 -4.15
C ALA A 25 8.79 -4.64 -4.83
N THR A 26 8.74 -5.23 -6.01
CA THR A 26 7.48 -5.47 -6.67
C THR A 26 7.16 -6.96 -6.60
N VAL A 27 5.86 -7.26 -6.59
CA VAL A 27 5.40 -8.65 -6.62
C VAL A 27 5.97 -9.36 -7.85
N ARG A 28 6.04 -8.65 -8.96
CA ARG A 28 6.56 -9.20 -10.21
C ARG A 28 8.04 -9.53 -10.12
N GLU A 29 8.85 -8.63 -9.52
CA GLU A 29 10.29 -8.85 -9.37
C GLU A 29 10.61 -10.01 -8.44
N GLN A 30 9.75 -10.27 -7.46
CA GLN A 30 9.94 -11.34 -6.50
C GLN A 30 9.23 -12.63 -6.89
N GLU A 31 8.67 -12.67 -8.11
CA GLU A 31 7.97 -13.83 -8.64
C GLU A 31 6.79 -14.26 -7.76
N LEU A 32 6.11 -13.28 -7.16
CA LEU A 32 4.94 -13.51 -6.34
C LEU A 32 3.62 -13.28 -7.08
N ALA A 33 3.70 -12.97 -8.38
CA ALA A 33 2.51 -12.75 -9.19
C ALA A 33 1.63 -13.99 -9.15
N GLY A 34 0.34 -13.80 -8.88
CA GLY A 34 -0.60 -14.91 -8.79
C GLY A 34 -0.66 -15.61 -7.44
N CYS A 35 0.18 -15.22 -6.47
CA CYS A 35 0.05 -15.80 -5.13
C CYS A 35 -1.25 -15.30 -4.49
N CYS A 36 -1.76 -16.02 -3.50
CA CYS A 36 -2.98 -15.61 -2.83
C CYS A 36 -2.72 -14.41 -1.91
N ASP A 37 -3.80 -13.69 -1.58
CA ASP A 37 -3.71 -12.47 -0.79
C ASP A 37 -3.11 -12.73 0.59
N GLU A 38 -3.45 -13.87 1.20
CA GLU A 38 -2.91 -14.24 2.51
C GLU A 38 -1.40 -14.40 2.46
N GLU A 39 -0.91 -15.02 1.41
CA GLU A 39 0.53 -15.21 1.25
C GLU A 39 1.23 -13.87 1.03
N LEU A 40 0.66 -13.01 0.22
CA LEU A 40 1.24 -11.69 -0.03
C LEU A 40 1.29 -10.87 1.25
N PHE A 41 0.22 -10.91 2.05
CA PHE A 41 0.17 -10.20 3.32
C PHE A 41 1.29 -10.69 4.26
N GLU A 42 1.47 -12.01 4.36
CA GLU A 42 2.49 -12.57 5.22
C GLU A 42 3.91 -12.24 4.76
N VAL A 43 4.15 -12.27 3.45
CA VAL A 43 5.46 -11.92 2.91
C VAL A 43 5.79 -10.47 3.22
N CYS A 44 4.84 -9.57 3.06
CA CYS A 44 5.04 -8.16 3.38
C CYS A 44 5.37 -7.95 4.85
N ALA A 45 4.65 -8.62 5.74
CA ALA A 45 4.90 -8.52 7.17
C ALA A 45 6.30 -9.04 7.52
N ARG A 46 6.67 -10.16 6.94
CA ARG A 46 7.96 -10.81 7.19
C ARG A 46 9.12 -9.95 6.69
N GLU A 47 8.94 -9.26 5.58
CA GLU A 47 9.96 -8.40 4.99
C GLU A 47 9.93 -6.98 5.53
N ASP A 48 9.03 -6.70 6.45
CA ASP A 48 8.85 -5.35 7.01
C ASP A 48 8.56 -4.32 5.91
N ARG A 49 7.66 -4.68 5.00
CA ARG A 49 7.27 -3.81 3.89
C ARG A 49 5.81 -3.41 3.98
N CYS A 50 5.54 -2.15 3.69
CA CYS A 50 4.17 -1.66 3.54
C CYS A 50 3.64 -2.13 2.19
N LEU A 51 2.49 -2.78 2.20
CA LEU A 51 1.84 -3.24 0.97
C LEU A 51 1.07 -2.09 0.34
N VAL A 52 1.31 -1.86 -0.96
CA VAL A 52 0.55 -0.89 -1.74
C VAL A 52 -0.18 -1.66 -2.83
N THR A 53 -1.50 -1.52 -2.88
CA THR A 53 -2.33 -2.34 -3.75
C THR A 53 -3.53 -1.55 -4.25
N LEU A 54 -4.11 -1.99 -5.37
CA LEU A 54 -5.38 -1.48 -5.87
C LEU A 54 -6.55 -2.36 -5.43
N ASP A 55 -6.25 -3.49 -4.79
CA ASP A 55 -7.26 -4.48 -4.44
C ASP A 55 -7.93 -4.13 -3.11
N LEU A 56 -9.22 -3.78 -3.18
CA LEU A 56 -9.98 -3.36 -2.01
C LEU A 56 -10.16 -4.51 -1.00
N ASP A 57 -9.95 -5.76 -1.39
CA ASP A 57 -10.06 -6.87 -0.46
C ASP A 57 -9.08 -6.75 0.70
N PHE A 58 -7.95 -6.07 0.49
CA PHE A 58 -6.98 -5.83 1.57
C PHE A 58 -7.45 -4.79 2.59
N ALA A 59 -8.59 -4.15 2.34
CA ALA A 59 -9.18 -3.23 3.32
C ALA A 59 -10.05 -3.96 4.36
N ASP A 60 -10.16 -5.28 4.25
CA ASP A 60 -10.87 -6.09 5.25
C ASP A 60 -9.94 -6.28 6.45
N VAL A 61 -10.15 -5.48 7.49
CA VAL A 61 -9.27 -5.44 8.66
C VAL A 61 -9.37 -6.66 9.55
N VAL A 62 -10.41 -7.46 9.38
CA VAL A 62 -10.54 -8.72 10.12
C VAL A 62 -9.67 -9.79 9.46
N HIS A 63 -9.73 -9.86 8.14
CA HIS A 63 -8.96 -10.84 7.36
C HIS A 63 -7.48 -10.44 7.29
N PHE A 64 -7.20 -9.16 7.14
CA PHE A 64 -5.84 -8.62 7.04
C PHE A 64 -5.62 -7.55 8.12
N PRO A 65 -5.35 -7.98 9.37
CA PRO A 65 -5.22 -7.02 10.48
C PRO A 65 -4.03 -6.08 10.27
N PRO A 66 -4.28 -4.78 10.11
CA PRO A 66 -3.19 -3.84 9.86
C PRO A 66 -2.14 -3.81 10.97
N ALA A 67 -2.56 -4.04 12.21
CA ALA A 67 -1.64 -4.01 13.35
C ALA A 67 -0.57 -5.11 13.27
N GLN A 68 -0.82 -6.16 12.47
CA GLN A 68 0.14 -7.26 12.28
C GLN A 68 0.99 -7.05 11.04
N SER A 69 0.97 -5.86 10.46
CA SER A 69 1.67 -5.54 9.23
C SER A 69 2.51 -4.29 9.39
N SER A 70 3.32 -4.01 8.39
CA SER A 70 4.07 -2.76 8.34
C SER A 70 3.27 -1.66 7.64
N GLY A 71 1.98 -1.86 7.48
CA GLY A 71 1.07 -0.93 6.86
C GLY A 71 0.50 -1.47 5.56
N ILE A 72 -0.72 -1.05 5.26
CA ILE A 72 -1.40 -1.39 4.01
C ILE A 72 -1.97 -0.12 3.43
N ALA A 73 -1.66 0.15 2.16
CA ALA A 73 -2.23 1.28 1.44
C ALA A 73 -3.03 0.73 0.25
N VAL A 74 -4.33 0.94 0.28
CA VAL A 74 -5.20 0.58 -0.83
C VAL A 74 -5.53 1.86 -1.60
N ILE A 75 -5.12 1.92 -2.87
CA ILE A 75 -5.39 3.08 -3.71
C ILE A 75 -6.65 2.79 -4.50
N ARG A 76 -7.65 3.65 -4.37
CA ARG A 76 -8.91 3.53 -5.08
C ARG A 76 -8.93 4.46 -6.28
N LEU A 77 -8.90 3.87 -7.46
CA LEU A 77 -8.97 4.62 -8.70
C LEU A 77 -10.43 4.74 -9.16
N PRO A 78 -10.80 5.88 -9.75
CA PRO A 78 -12.13 6.01 -10.34
C PRO A 78 -12.22 5.17 -11.61
N ARG A 79 -13.42 5.12 -12.18
CA ARG A 79 -13.62 4.50 -13.48
C ARG A 79 -12.78 5.24 -14.52
N ASN A 80 -12.19 4.51 -15.46
CA ASN A 80 -11.31 5.06 -16.50
C ASN A 80 -10.13 5.85 -15.93
N PRO A 81 -9.30 5.23 -15.09
CA PRO A 81 -8.16 5.93 -14.49
C PRO A 81 -7.07 6.16 -15.52
N SER A 82 -6.27 7.21 -15.29
CA SER A 82 -5.08 7.46 -16.11
C SER A 82 -3.83 7.18 -15.28
N LEU A 83 -2.71 6.96 -15.96
CA LEU A 83 -1.42 6.80 -15.28
C LEU A 83 -1.05 8.09 -14.55
N ASP A 84 -1.45 9.24 -15.10
CA ASP A 84 -1.20 10.53 -14.49
C ASP A 84 -1.94 10.65 -13.16
N LEU A 85 -3.19 10.20 -13.11
CA LEU A 85 -3.96 10.22 -11.87
C LEU A 85 -3.33 9.31 -10.83
N LEU A 86 -2.92 8.10 -11.23
CA LEU A 86 -2.27 7.18 -10.32
C LEU A 86 -1.00 7.82 -9.74
N GLY A 87 -0.19 8.47 -10.57
CA GLY A 87 1.01 9.14 -10.13
C GLY A 87 0.71 10.23 -9.11
N ARG A 88 -0.37 10.98 -9.31
CA ARG A 88 -0.77 12.04 -8.37
C ARG A 88 -1.24 11.46 -7.04
N LEU A 89 -1.95 10.33 -7.06
CA LEU A 89 -2.40 9.68 -5.83
C LEU A 89 -1.21 9.11 -5.06
N VAL A 90 -0.23 8.53 -5.75
CA VAL A 90 0.99 8.04 -5.12
C VAL A 90 1.75 9.20 -4.48
N ALA A 91 1.90 10.32 -5.18
CA ALA A 91 2.59 11.48 -4.63
C ALA A 91 1.87 12.04 -3.40
N LYS A 92 0.54 12.09 -3.45
CA LYS A 92 -0.28 12.54 -2.31
C LYS A 92 -0.08 11.63 -1.11
N MET A 93 -0.09 10.32 -1.34
CA MET A 93 0.10 9.33 -0.29
C MET A 93 1.48 9.46 0.35
N LEU A 94 2.52 9.54 -0.47
CA LEU A 94 3.89 9.64 0.03
C LEU A 94 4.10 10.93 0.81
N GLY A 95 3.51 12.03 0.34
CA GLY A 95 3.57 13.29 1.08
C GLY A 95 2.88 13.20 2.43
N ALA A 96 1.74 12.54 2.49
CA ALA A 96 1.03 12.37 3.74
C ALA A 96 1.78 11.49 4.73
N MET A 97 2.54 10.53 4.23
CA MET A 97 3.34 9.64 5.08
C MET A 97 4.48 10.34 5.78
N ASP A 98 4.88 11.52 5.31
CA ASP A 98 5.89 12.32 5.99
C ASP A 98 5.36 12.86 7.33
N ALA A 99 4.05 13.04 7.45
CA ALA A 99 3.41 13.60 8.64
C ALA A 99 2.73 12.53 9.49
N GLU A 100 2.26 11.46 8.88
CA GLU A 100 1.47 10.42 9.54
C GLU A 100 2.07 9.05 9.25
N PRO A 101 2.44 8.27 10.27
CA PRO A 101 2.99 6.94 10.03
C PRO A 101 1.92 5.98 9.53
N ILE A 102 2.27 5.13 8.57
CA ILE A 102 1.36 4.12 8.06
C ILE A 102 1.58 2.75 8.74
N ARG A 103 2.73 2.56 9.39
CA ARG A 103 3.03 1.28 10.02
C ARG A 103 1.91 0.84 10.96
N GLY A 104 1.43 -0.39 10.77
CA GLY A 104 0.37 -0.94 11.59
C GLY A 104 -1.01 -0.37 11.29
N ARG A 105 -1.17 0.35 10.20
CA ARG A 105 -2.42 1.01 9.84
C ARG A 105 -2.85 0.66 8.44
N LEU A 106 -4.14 0.85 8.18
CA LEU A 106 -4.68 0.75 6.83
C LEU A 106 -5.01 2.16 6.34
N TRP A 107 -4.47 2.51 5.19
CA TRP A 107 -4.83 3.74 4.50
C TRP A 107 -5.62 3.40 3.25
N VAL A 108 -6.74 4.07 3.05
CA VAL A 108 -7.50 3.98 1.81
C VAL A 108 -7.35 5.32 1.11
N VAL A 109 -6.59 5.34 0.02
CA VAL A 109 -6.20 6.56 -0.69
C VAL A 109 -7.18 6.78 -1.82
N GLU A 110 -7.97 7.85 -1.70
CA GLU A 110 -8.99 8.23 -2.69
C GLU A 110 -8.65 9.57 -3.32
N VAL A 111 -9.31 9.90 -4.41
CA VAL A 111 -9.05 11.17 -5.10
C VAL A 111 -9.23 12.37 -4.17
N THR A 112 -10.25 12.33 -3.35
CA THR A 112 -10.63 13.49 -2.51
C THR A 112 -10.09 13.41 -1.09
N ARG A 113 -9.63 12.24 -0.64
CA ARG A 113 -9.21 12.10 0.77
C ARG A 113 -8.38 10.84 0.96
N ILE A 114 -7.73 10.76 2.11
CA ILE A 114 -7.10 9.54 2.59
C ILE A 114 -7.81 9.16 3.88
N ARG A 115 -8.38 7.97 3.92
CA ARG A 115 -9.00 7.44 5.14
C ARG A 115 -7.98 6.57 5.85
N ILE A 116 -7.82 6.78 7.13
CA ILE A 116 -6.84 6.04 7.94
C ILE A 116 -7.58 5.23 8.98
N HIS A 117 -7.34 3.92 8.97
CA HIS A 117 -7.86 3.01 9.98
C HIS A 117 -6.71 2.58 10.87
N SER A 118 -6.88 2.73 12.17
CA SER A 118 -5.90 2.34 13.15
C SER A 118 -6.55 1.43 14.18
N ASP A 119 -5.84 0.38 14.55
CA ASP A 119 -6.32 -0.60 15.52
C ASP A 119 -6.01 -0.18 16.95
N THR A 120 -5.79 1.08 17.17
CA THR A 120 -5.43 1.59 18.49
C THR A 120 -6.62 1.76 19.40
N SER A 121 -7.80 1.58 18.88
CA SER A 121 -9.02 1.63 19.68
C SER A 121 -8.93 0.72 20.88
N GLU A 122 -8.19 -0.34 20.72
CA GLU A 122 -7.96 -1.24 21.80
C GLU A 122 -7.22 -0.57 22.91
N GLY A 123 -6.48 0.41 22.60
CA GLY A 123 -5.85 1.22 23.60
C GLY A 123 -6.86 1.99 24.41
N ALA A 124 -8.00 2.02 23.89
CA ALA A 124 -9.07 2.69 24.63
C ALA A 124 -9.51 1.78 25.74
#